data_92734cc2ee03ce1639cd4b766879926b
#
_entry.id   92734cc2ee03ce1639cd4b766879926b
#
_cell.length_a   1.000
_cell.length_b   1.000
_cell.length_c   1.000
_cell.angle_alpha   90.00
_cell.angle_beta   90.00
_cell.angle_gamma   90.00
#
_symmetry.space_group_name_H-M   'P 1'
#
loop_
_entity.id
_entity.type
_entity.pdbx_description
1 polymer ?
#
loop_
_entity_poly.entity_id
_entity_poly.type
_entity_poly.pdbx_seq_one_letter_code
_entity_poly.pdbx_strand_id
1 'polypeptide(L)'
;MLTKLLKYECRASGRQILPLCVVMVGWSVIARLLLMLRVSLPWPQIEQLMSGLLITGCALILFGGSCAAWVFLLLRYYRGLYGGEGYLVHTLPTSATNLLWAKLLAALLWELCVGLSLILSLAILGAGTQVMNGFFGLFSLIWRNANELFASATLVTLIFELLVLIPLTMVSGILLAYAAISLGQRMRENRVLGAVAAYIALSFGINMAFGVANTVVGVVSAGLSDFSPELSMVVLIGAQVVLIAAQCVGCFLFCRWSLSKKLELA
;
A
#
# COMPACT_ATOMS: atom_id res chain seq x y z
N MET A 1 -22.50 -2.13 15.23
CA MET A 1 -21.41 -2.98 15.77
C MET A 1 -20.10 -2.77 15.04
N LEU A 2 -20.07 -2.67 13.71
CA LEU A 2 -18.87 -2.44 12.90
C LEU A 2 -18.05 -1.20 13.37
N THR A 3 -18.71 -0.06 13.61
CA THR A 3 -18.06 1.18 14.04
C THR A 3 -17.34 1.07 15.38
N LYS A 4 -17.88 0.31 16.32
CA LYS A 4 -17.23 0.05 17.63
C LYS A 4 -15.99 -0.82 17.43
N LEU A 5 -16.08 -1.89 16.64
CA LEU A 5 -14.94 -2.77 16.30
C LEU A 5 -13.84 -1.97 15.58
N LEU A 6 -14.20 -1.17 14.59
CA LEU A 6 -13.26 -0.32 13.86
C LEU A 6 -12.52 0.65 14.79
N LYS A 7 -13.24 1.31 15.72
CA LYS A 7 -12.64 2.22 16.71
C LYS A 7 -11.60 1.52 17.58
N TYR A 8 -11.90 0.30 18.05
CA TYR A 8 -10.96 -0.48 18.86
C TYR A 8 -9.73 -0.91 18.06
N GLU A 9 -9.93 -1.40 16.84
CA GLU A 9 -8.83 -1.81 15.96
C GLU A 9 -7.93 -0.62 15.58
N CYS A 10 -8.51 0.53 15.21
CA CYS A 10 -7.76 1.75 14.92
C CYS A 10 -6.94 2.22 16.13
N ARG A 11 -7.54 2.23 17.34
CA ARG A 11 -6.83 2.67 18.55
C ARG A 11 -5.68 1.74 18.91
N ALA A 12 -5.87 0.44 18.73
CA ALA A 12 -4.85 -0.54 19.06
C ALA A 12 -3.68 -0.53 18.06
N SER A 13 -3.96 -0.42 16.76
CA SER A 13 -2.94 -0.29 15.70
C SER A 13 -2.21 1.06 15.78
N GLY A 14 -2.93 2.14 16.10
CA GLY A 14 -2.39 3.49 16.20
C GLY A 14 -1.28 3.63 17.24
N ARG A 15 -1.36 2.88 18.32
CA ARG A 15 -0.34 2.90 19.37
C ARG A 15 1.04 2.46 18.90
N GLN A 16 1.11 1.65 17.83
CA GLN A 16 2.35 1.15 17.24
C GLN A 16 2.76 1.94 16.00
N ILE A 17 1.80 2.34 15.14
CA ILE A 17 2.07 2.96 13.84
C ILE A 17 2.31 4.47 13.98
N LEU A 18 1.61 5.17 14.88
CA LEU A 18 1.79 6.61 15.10
C LEU A 18 3.23 6.99 15.45
N PRO A 19 3.91 6.35 16.44
CA PRO A 19 5.29 6.67 16.74
C PRO A 19 6.20 6.50 15.54
N LEU A 20 5.94 5.50 14.70
CA LEU A 20 6.72 5.18 13.52
C LEU A 20 6.58 6.28 12.46
N CYS A 21 5.35 6.77 12.22
CA CYS A 21 5.12 7.93 11.34
C CYS A 21 5.83 9.19 11.87
N VAL A 22 5.78 9.42 13.18
CA VAL A 22 6.47 10.58 13.82
C VAL A 22 7.99 10.47 13.63
N VAL A 23 8.58 9.28 13.79
CA VAL A 23 10.01 9.05 13.56
C VAL A 23 10.38 9.31 12.11
N MET A 24 9.58 8.83 11.14
CA MET A 24 9.83 9.03 9.71
C MET A 24 9.83 10.53 9.34
N VAL A 25 8.82 11.28 9.78
CA VAL A 25 8.72 12.71 9.52
C VAL A 25 9.79 13.48 10.29
N GLY A 26 9.98 13.18 11.58
CA GLY A 26 10.98 13.84 12.43
C GLY A 26 12.39 13.69 11.90
N TRP A 27 12.75 12.50 11.44
CA TRP A 27 14.06 12.26 10.84
C TRP A 27 14.26 13.05 9.54
N SER A 28 13.24 13.14 8.68
CA SER A 28 13.34 13.94 7.46
C SER A 28 13.50 15.44 7.75
N VAL A 29 12.88 15.97 8.81
CA VAL A 29 13.10 17.35 9.27
C VAL A 29 14.55 17.54 9.74
N ILE A 30 15.05 16.65 10.59
CA ILE A 30 16.43 16.71 11.10
C ILE A 30 17.43 16.65 9.95
N ALA A 31 17.27 15.70 9.03
CA ALA A 31 18.14 15.55 7.88
C ALA A 31 18.11 16.80 6.99
N ARG A 32 16.93 17.40 6.78
CA ARG A 32 16.80 18.62 6.01
C ARG A 32 17.50 19.80 6.68
N LEU A 33 17.34 19.96 7.99
CA LEU A 33 18.03 21.00 8.75
C LEU A 33 19.56 20.83 8.67
N LEU A 34 20.07 19.61 8.81
CA LEU A 34 21.49 19.33 8.68
C LEU A 34 22.03 19.63 7.27
N LEU A 35 21.23 19.34 6.23
CA LEU A 35 21.59 19.69 4.85
C LEU A 35 21.53 21.20 4.61
N MET A 36 20.65 21.94 5.28
CA MET A 36 20.58 23.41 5.17
C MET A 36 21.69 24.13 5.95
N LEU A 37 22.04 23.62 7.12
CA LEU A 37 23.09 24.18 7.96
C LEU A 37 24.47 24.17 7.30
N ARG A 38 24.62 23.52 6.11
CA ARG A 38 25.84 23.41 5.32
C ARG A 38 27.06 23.79 6.16
N VAL A 39 27.53 22.86 6.96
CA VAL A 39 28.83 23.05 7.58
C VAL A 39 29.78 23.15 6.39
N SER A 40 30.18 24.37 6.05
CA SER A 40 31.18 24.65 5.01
C SER A 40 32.50 24.09 5.50
N LEU A 41 32.63 22.77 5.34
CA LEU A 41 33.84 22.04 5.65
C LEU A 41 34.86 22.40 4.54
N PRO A 42 36.11 22.66 4.89
CA PRO A 42 37.15 23.04 3.91
C PRO A 42 37.47 21.91 2.91
N TRP A 43 36.80 20.77 3.03
CA TRP A 43 37.09 19.54 2.27
C TRP A 43 35.82 19.10 1.53
N PRO A 44 35.72 19.38 0.22
CA PRO A 44 34.51 19.08 -0.57
C PRO A 44 34.16 17.58 -0.65
N GLN A 45 35.15 16.71 -0.50
CA GLN A 45 34.96 15.26 -0.47
C GLN A 45 34.19 14.79 0.79
N ILE A 46 34.47 15.42 1.94
CA ILE A 46 33.78 15.10 3.20
C ILE A 46 32.33 15.63 3.15
N GLU A 47 32.10 16.78 2.55
CA GLU A 47 30.75 17.33 2.36
C GLU A 47 29.88 16.41 1.51
N GLN A 48 30.41 15.87 0.41
CA GLN A 48 29.72 14.90 -0.44
C GLN A 48 29.42 13.58 0.30
N LEU A 49 30.36 13.06 1.07
CA LEU A 49 30.17 11.87 1.88
C LEU A 49 29.09 12.06 2.94
N MET A 50 29.11 13.18 3.66
CA MET A 50 28.12 13.48 4.70
C MET A 50 26.71 13.63 4.10
N SER A 51 26.55 14.35 2.99
CA SER A 51 25.26 14.50 2.33
C SER A 51 24.76 13.16 1.78
N GLY A 52 25.63 12.34 1.20
CA GLY A 52 25.29 11.00 0.74
C GLY A 52 24.81 10.08 1.88
N LEU A 53 25.52 10.09 3.02
CA LEU A 53 25.13 9.32 4.22
C LEU A 53 23.77 9.78 4.79
N LEU A 54 23.52 11.08 4.84
CA LEU A 54 22.23 11.61 5.31
C LEU A 54 21.07 11.19 4.39
N ILE A 55 21.23 11.30 3.08
CA ILE A 55 20.22 10.91 2.11
C ILE A 55 19.96 9.39 2.17
N THR A 56 21.04 8.59 2.21
CA THR A 56 20.93 7.13 2.33
C THR A 56 20.29 6.72 3.65
N GLY A 57 20.66 7.35 4.76
CA GLY A 57 20.04 7.14 6.07
C GLY A 57 18.55 7.47 6.06
N CYS A 58 18.14 8.57 5.42
CA CYS A 58 16.74 8.89 5.21
C CYS A 58 16.01 7.82 4.41
N ALA A 59 16.58 7.39 3.28
CA ALA A 59 15.98 6.34 2.45
C ALA A 59 15.77 5.04 3.25
N LEU A 60 16.76 4.63 4.05
CA LEU A 60 16.67 3.45 4.91
C LEU A 60 15.59 3.59 5.98
N ILE A 61 15.47 4.75 6.64
CA ILE A 61 14.45 4.98 7.66
C ILE A 61 13.04 5.04 7.05
N LEU A 62 12.86 5.68 5.91
CA LEU A 62 11.58 5.75 5.22
C LEU A 62 11.15 4.37 4.70
N PHE A 63 12.06 3.65 4.06
CA PHE A 63 11.78 2.29 3.57
C PHE A 63 11.58 1.30 4.71
N GLY A 64 12.50 1.26 5.68
CA GLY A 64 12.41 0.38 6.85
C GLY A 64 11.17 0.68 7.70
N GLY A 65 10.83 1.96 7.87
CA GLY A 65 9.63 2.41 8.58
C GLY A 65 8.34 1.96 7.89
N SER A 66 8.25 2.09 6.58
CA SER A 66 7.07 1.60 5.83
C SER A 66 6.95 0.07 5.86
N CYS A 67 8.07 -0.65 5.70
CA CYS A 67 8.08 -2.11 5.86
C CYS A 67 7.66 -2.54 7.28
N ALA A 68 8.18 -1.88 8.32
CA ALA A 68 7.81 -2.16 9.70
C ALA A 68 6.32 -1.91 9.96
N ALA A 69 5.77 -0.79 9.46
CA ALA A 69 4.34 -0.50 9.58
C ALA A 69 3.49 -1.60 8.94
N TRP A 70 3.87 -2.05 7.74
CA TRP A 70 3.19 -3.12 7.04
C TRP A 70 3.22 -4.44 7.83
N VAL A 71 4.39 -4.81 8.34
CA VAL A 71 4.55 -6.00 9.20
C VAL A 71 3.70 -5.88 10.47
N PHE A 72 3.63 -4.71 11.11
CA PHE A 72 2.77 -4.51 12.29
C PHE A 72 1.29 -4.68 11.99
N LEU A 73 0.81 -4.21 10.83
CA LEU A 73 -0.58 -4.44 10.40
C LEU A 73 -0.88 -5.94 10.21
N LEU A 74 0.05 -6.69 9.61
CA LEU A 74 -0.10 -8.13 9.42
C LEU A 74 -0.05 -8.90 10.75
N LEU A 75 0.88 -8.55 11.64
CA LEU A 75 0.96 -9.14 12.98
C LEU A 75 -0.31 -8.85 13.80
N ARG A 76 -0.89 -7.67 13.63
CA ARG A 76 -2.17 -7.31 14.26
C ARG A 76 -3.32 -8.18 13.76
N TYR A 77 -3.36 -8.43 12.44
CA TYR A 77 -4.33 -9.34 11.85
C TYR A 77 -4.16 -10.76 12.42
N TYR A 78 -2.92 -11.25 12.43
CA TYR A 78 -2.59 -12.58 12.95
C TYR A 78 -2.98 -12.75 14.42
N ARG A 79 -2.49 -11.85 15.30
CA ARG A 79 -2.75 -11.93 16.74
C ARG A 79 -4.22 -11.80 17.10
N GLY A 80 -4.94 -10.93 16.39
CA GLY A 80 -6.34 -10.66 16.66
C GLY A 80 -7.31 -11.74 16.15
N LEU A 81 -6.88 -12.65 15.25
CA LEU A 81 -7.75 -13.71 14.72
C LEU A 81 -7.30 -15.11 15.10
N TYR A 82 -5.98 -15.34 15.12
CA TYR A 82 -5.38 -16.66 15.31
C TYR A 82 -4.55 -16.78 16.60
N GLY A 83 -4.29 -15.65 17.28
CA GLY A 83 -3.62 -15.60 18.57
C GLY A 83 -4.58 -15.73 19.74
N GLY A 84 -4.08 -15.62 20.97
CA GLY A 84 -4.87 -15.73 22.21
C GLY A 84 -6.04 -14.74 22.31
N GLU A 85 -5.98 -13.58 21.66
CA GLU A 85 -7.10 -12.64 21.56
C GLU A 85 -8.22 -13.17 20.64
N GLY A 86 -7.91 -14.10 19.73
CA GLY A 86 -8.86 -14.67 18.78
C GLY A 86 -10.03 -15.38 19.47
N TYR A 87 -9.79 -16.08 20.59
CA TYR A 87 -10.86 -16.73 21.35
C TYR A 87 -11.94 -15.74 21.82
N LEU A 88 -11.52 -14.59 22.34
CA LEU A 88 -12.46 -13.55 22.78
C LEU A 88 -13.23 -12.92 21.62
N VAL A 89 -12.59 -12.77 20.47
CA VAL A 89 -13.21 -12.18 19.27
C VAL A 89 -14.26 -13.13 18.70
N HIS A 90 -14.05 -14.44 18.77
CA HIS A 90 -15.01 -15.44 18.26
C HIS A 90 -16.19 -15.70 19.22
N THR A 91 -16.09 -15.33 20.49
CA THR A 91 -17.22 -15.36 21.43
C THR A 91 -18.15 -14.15 21.25
N LEU A 92 -17.74 -13.12 20.53
CA LEU A 92 -18.61 -11.99 20.23
C LEU A 92 -19.69 -12.39 19.21
N PRO A 93 -20.96 -11.96 19.38
CA PRO A 93 -22.04 -12.25 18.46
C PRO A 93 -21.94 -11.39 17.19
N THR A 94 -20.82 -11.53 16.45
CA THR A 94 -20.54 -10.78 15.22
C THR A 94 -20.26 -11.74 14.07
N SER A 95 -20.73 -11.37 12.86
CA SER A 95 -20.41 -12.18 11.67
C SER A 95 -18.93 -12.07 11.30
N ALA A 96 -18.35 -13.16 10.81
CA ALA A 96 -16.95 -13.19 10.29
C ALA A 96 -16.70 -12.10 9.23
N THR A 97 -17.72 -11.76 8.46
CA THR A 97 -17.66 -10.70 7.46
C THR A 97 -17.45 -9.31 8.08
N ASN A 98 -18.19 -8.98 9.16
CA ASN A 98 -18.04 -7.70 9.84
C ASN A 98 -16.68 -7.56 10.52
N LEU A 99 -16.16 -8.67 11.03
CA LEU A 99 -14.83 -8.71 11.63
C LEU A 99 -13.74 -8.47 10.59
N LEU A 100 -13.84 -9.12 9.42
CA LEU A 100 -12.91 -8.95 8.32
C LEU A 100 -12.93 -7.50 7.78
N TRP A 101 -14.13 -6.92 7.61
CA TRP A 101 -14.28 -5.52 7.20
C TRP A 101 -13.68 -4.54 8.20
N ALA A 102 -13.89 -4.75 9.50
CA ALA A 102 -13.33 -3.87 10.52
C ALA A 102 -11.80 -3.87 10.47
N LYS A 103 -11.17 -5.04 10.30
CA LYS A 103 -9.71 -5.16 10.21
C LYS A 103 -9.16 -4.59 8.90
N LEU A 104 -9.85 -4.83 7.77
CA LEU A 104 -9.47 -4.29 6.47
C LEU A 104 -9.53 -2.75 6.47
N LEU A 105 -10.63 -2.17 6.96
CA LEU A 105 -10.77 -0.71 7.02
C LEU A 105 -9.75 -0.06 7.97
N ALA A 106 -9.48 -0.69 9.12
CA ALA A 106 -8.44 -0.20 10.03
C ALA A 106 -7.05 -0.25 9.38
N ALA A 107 -6.72 -1.33 8.67
CA ALA A 107 -5.45 -1.47 7.95
C ALA A 107 -5.33 -0.41 6.85
N LEU A 108 -6.37 -0.19 6.06
CA LEU A 108 -6.39 0.84 5.01
C LEU A 108 -6.18 2.25 5.58
N LEU A 109 -6.84 2.59 6.68
CA LEU A 109 -6.66 3.89 7.31
C LEU A 109 -5.22 4.12 7.75
N TRP A 110 -4.60 3.11 8.35
CA TRP A 110 -3.20 3.22 8.79
C TRP A 110 -2.21 3.19 7.63
N GLU A 111 -2.47 2.43 6.57
CA GLU A 111 -1.66 2.44 5.35
C GLU A 111 -1.71 3.82 4.67
N LEU A 112 -2.88 4.46 4.62
CA LEU A 112 -3.01 5.84 4.18
C LEU A 112 -2.22 6.83 5.06
N CYS A 113 -2.26 6.67 6.38
CA CYS A 113 -1.48 7.51 7.30
C CYS A 113 0.04 7.35 7.07
N VAL A 114 0.52 6.13 6.87
CA VAL A 114 1.92 5.84 6.53
C VAL A 114 2.27 6.43 5.16
N GLY A 115 1.42 6.27 4.17
CA GLY A 115 1.60 6.86 2.84
C GLY A 115 1.68 8.39 2.89
N LEU A 116 0.80 9.04 3.66
CA LEU A 116 0.84 10.50 3.87
C LEU A 116 2.13 10.92 4.60
N SER A 117 2.58 10.17 5.60
CA SER A 117 3.84 10.46 6.29
C SER A 117 5.06 10.32 5.36
N LEU A 118 5.04 9.36 4.44
CA LEU A 118 6.05 9.20 3.38
C LEU A 118 6.07 10.40 2.43
N ILE A 119 4.90 10.80 1.92
CA ILE A 119 4.78 11.95 1.01
C ILE A 119 5.27 13.22 1.70
N LEU A 120 4.86 13.44 2.95
CA LEU A 120 5.30 14.59 3.74
C LEU A 120 6.81 14.58 3.97
N SER A 121 7.38 13.43 4.30
CA SER A 121 8.83 13.25 4.49
C SER A 121 9.61 13.54 3.21
N LEU A 122 9.14 13.03 2.06
CA LEU A 122 9.76 13.30 0.76
C LEU A 122 9.62 14.77 0.36
N ALA A 123 8.49 15.41 0.66
CA ALA A 123 8.28 16.84 0.42
C ALA A 123 9.26 17.71 1.24
N ILE A 124 9.47 17.36 2.52
CA ILE A 124 10.42 18.06 3.40
C ILE A 124 11.85 17.91 2.87
N LEU A 125 12.27 16.70 2.51
CA LEU A 125 13.61 16.44 1.98
C LEU A 125 13.84 17.10 0.63
N GLY A 126 12.80 17.09 -0.23
CA GLY A 126 12.84 17.67 -1.57
C GLY A 126 12.70 19.20 -1.60
N ALA A 127 12.27 19.84 -0.51
CA ALA A 127 12.03 21.29 -0.46
C ALA A 127 13.28 22.08 -0.90
N GLY A 128 13.14 22.94 -1.92
CA GLY A 128 14.25 23.74 -2.46
C GLY A 128 15.25 22.96 -3.35
N THR A 129 14.97 21.71 -3.70
CA THR A 129 15.74 20.98 -4.72
C THR A 129 15.13 21.16 -6.11
N GLN A 130 15.94 20.93 -7.15
CA GLN A 130 15.44 20.96 -8.54
C GLN A 130 14.32 19.95 -8.80
N VAL A 131 14.34 18.81 -8.09
CA VAL A 131 13.29 17.78 -8.20
C VAL A 131 11.93 18.31 -7.73
N MET A 132 11.90 19.05 -6.62
CA MET A 132 10.67 19.65 -6.12
C MET A 132 10.19 20.80 -7.03
N ASN A 133 11.10 21.61 -7.54
CA ASN A 133 10.74 22.64 -8.52
C ASN A 133 10.17 22.04 -9.80
N GLY A 134 10.73 20.90 -10.27
CA GLY A 134 10.18 20.13 -11.37
C GLY A 134 8.78 19.58 -11.07
N PHE A 135 8.56 19.04 -9.87
CA PHE A 135 7.25 18.56 -9.45
C PHE A 135 6.20 19.67 -9.38
N PHE A 136 6.53 20.82 -8.79
CA PHE A 136 5.64 21.99 -8.81
C PHE A 136 5.44 22.56 -10.23
N GLY A 137 6.45 22.47 -11.07
CA GLY A 137 6.36 22.82 -12.48
C GLY A 137 5.35 21.95 -13.23
N LEU A 138 5.43 20.63 -13.07
CA LEU A 138 4.45 19.68 -13.62
C LEU A 138 3.05 19.93 -13.07
N PHE A 139 2.91 20.13 -11.75
CA PHE A 139 1.61 20.42 -11.16
C PHE A 139 1.00 21.72 -11.69
N SER A 140 1.81 22.77 -11.83
CA SER A 140 1.36 24.05 -12.40
C SER A 140 0.96 23.92 -13.88
N LEU A 141 1.66 23.08 -14.63
CA LEU A 141 1.34 22.82 -16.03
C LEU A 141 0.03 22.04 -16.16
N ILE A 142 -0.19 21.03 -15.33
CA ILE A 142 -1.46 20.30 -15.25
C ILE A 142 -2.60 21.25 -14.85
N TRP A 143 -2.38 22.12 -13.86
CA TRP A 143 -3.39 23.08 -13.41
C TRP A 143 -3.75 24.13 -14.49
N ARG A 144 -2.74 24.65 -15.20
CA ARG A 144 -2.97 25.60 -16.28
C ARG A 144 -3.74 25.00 -17.45
N ASN A 145 -3.47 23.74 -17.77
CA ASN A 145 -4.12 23.03 -18.86
C ASN A 145 -5.35 22.21 -18.39
N ALA A 146 -5.79 22.39 -17.14
CA ALA A 146 -6.88 21.63 -16.58
C ALA A 146 -8.17 21.71 -17.42
N ASN A 147 -8.51 22.89 -17.96
CA ASN A 147 -9.68 23.08 -18.81
C ASN A 147 -9.62 22.24 -20.09
N GLU A 148 -8.45 22.12 -20.71
CA GLU A 148 -8.24 21.27 -21.89
C GLU A 148 -8.25 19.79 -21.54
N LEU A 149 -7.65 19.43 -20.40
CA LEU A 149 -7.65 18.07 -19.86
C LEU A 149 -9.06 17.58 -19.56
N PHE A 150 -9.90 18.40 -18.93
CA PHE A 150 -11.30 18.07 -18.63
C PHE A 150 -12.24 18.17 -19.85
N ALA A 151 -11.84 18.80 -20.93
CA ALA A 151 -12.61 18.84 -22.16
C ALA A 151 -12.56 17.51 -22.94
N SER A 152 -11.51 16.69 -22.74
CA SER A 152 -11.40 15.39 -23.40
C SER A 152 -12.02 14.30 -22.52
N ALA A 153 -13.05 13.63 -23.03
CA ALA A 153 -13.75 12.56 -22.32
C ALA A 153 -12.81 11.39 -21.94
N THR A 154 -11.84 11.09 -22.80
CA THR A 154 -10.85 10.02 -22.59
C THR A 154 -9.88 10.33 -21.45
N LEU A 155 -9.41 11.56 -21.32
CA LEU A 155 -8.56 11.96 -20.21
C LEU A 155 -9.31 11.94 -18.87
N VAL A 156 -10.58 12.33 -18.87
CA VAL A 156 -11.43 12.24 -17.66
C VAL A 156 -11.61 10.80 -17.23
N THR A 157 -11.86 9.87 -18.17
CA THR A 157 -11.97 8.44 -17.85
C THR A 157 -10.65 7.87 -17.30
N LEU A 158 -9.51 8.22 -17.90
CA LEU A 158 -8.18 7.79 -17.40
C LEU A 158 -7.90 8.29 -15.97
N ILE A 159 -8.21 9.55 -15.68
CA ILE A 159 -8.06 10.09 -14.31
C ILE A 159 -8.95 9.34 -13.32
N PHE A 160 -10.19 9.07 -13.70
CA PHE A 160 -11.12 8.31 -12.86
C PHE A 160 -10.62 6.88 -12.63
N GLU A 161 -10.16 6.18 -13.66
CA GLU A 161 -9.59 4.84 -13.55
C GLU A 161 -8.37 4.81 -12.63
N LEU A 162 -7.45 5.78 -12.75
CA LEU A 162 -6.28 5.90 -11.88
C LEU A 162 -6.68 6.17 -10.42
N LEU A 163 -7.70 7.01 -10.21
CA LEU A 163 -8.20 7.32 -8.88
C LEU A 163 -8.84 6.11 -8.20
N VAL A 164 -9.45 5.21 -8.97
CA VAL A 164 -9.99 3.93 -8.48
C VAL A 164 -8.88 2.89 -8.30
N LEU A 165 -7.88 2.87 -9.19
CA LEU A 165 -6.79 1.91 -9.17
C LEU A 165 -5.95 1.99 -7.89
N ILE A 166 -5.62 3.21 -7.43
CA ILE A 166 -4.78 3.42 -6.24
C ILE A 166 -5.38 2.76 -4.98
N PRO A 167 -6.60 3.09 -4.53
CA PRO A 167 -7.17 2.44 -3.35
C PRO A 167 -7.42 0.94 -3.57
N LEU A 168 -7.73 0.53 -4.80
CA LEU A 168 -7.97 -0.87 -5.11
C LEU A 168 -6.69 -1.72 -4.99
N THR A 169 -5.54 -1.19 -5.40
CA THR A 169 -4.22 -1.85 -5.22
C THR A 169 -3.84 -1.97 -3.75
N MET A 170 -4.09 -0.95 -2.93
CA MET A 170 -3.88 -1.01 -1.48
C MET A 170 -4.74 -2.13 -0.85
N VAL A 171 -6.03 -2.17 -1.18
CA VAL A 171 -6.95 -3.23 -0.71
C VAL A 171 -6.46 -4.61 -1.13
N SER A 172 -6.03 -4.77 -2.39
CA SER A 172 -5.57 -6.05 -2.93
C SER A 172 -4.33 -6.57 -2.21
N GLY A 173 -3.37 -5.69 -1.91
CA GLY A 173 -2.16 -6.03 -1.16
C GLY A 173 -2.46 -6.54 0.26
N ILE A 174 -3.33 -5.83 0.98
CA ILE A 174 -3.77 -6.23 2.33
C ILE A 174 -4.51 -7.57 2.29
N LEU A 175 -5.47 -7.73 1.38
CA LEU A 175 -6.26 -8.95 1.25
C LEU A 175 -5.41 -10.16 0.85
N LEU A 176 -4.43 -9.97 -0.03
CA LEU A 176 -3.49 -11.01 -0.40
C LEU A 176 -2.69 -11.51 0.81
N ALA A 177 -2.19 -10.58 1.63
CA ALA A 177 -1.46 -10.92 2.85
C ALA A 177 -2.37 -11.61 3.88
N TYR A 178 -3.62 -11.18 4.02
CA TYR A 178 -4.61 -11.84 4.89
C TYR A 178 -4.92 -13.26 4.41
N ALA A 179 -5.06 -13.47 3.10
CA ALA A 179 -5.25 -14.80 2.51
C ALA A 179 -4.04 -15.70 2.77
N ALA A 180 -2.83 -15.17 2.62
CA ALA A 180 -1.60 -15.89 2.89
C ALA A 180 -1.46 -16.32 4.36
N ILE A 181 -1.78 -15.42 5.31
CA ILE A 181 -1.80 -15.73 6.74
C ILE A 181 -2.84 -16.82 7.03
N SER A 182 -4.03 -16.72 6.44
CA SER A 182 -5.09 -17.72 6.62
C SER A 182 -4.72 -19.10 6.06
N LEU A 183 -3.94 -19.15 4.98
CA LEU A 183 -3.38 -20.39 4.43
C LEU A 183 -2.27 -20.96 5.34
N GLY A 184 -1.38 -20.11 5.82
CA GLY A 184 -0.26 -20.52 6.69
C GLY A 184 -0.70 -21.18 7.99
N GLN A 185 -1.90 -20.84 8.49
CA GLN A 185 -2.47 -21.47 9.68
C GLN A 185 -2.80 -22.96 9.51
N ARG A 186 -2.86 -23.45 8.28
CA ARG A 186 -3.06 -24.89 8.01
C ARG A 186 -1.80 -25.73 8.21
N MET A 187 -0.62 -25.11 8.31
CA MET A 187 0.63 -25.81 8.61
C MET A 187 0.77 -26.05 10.11
N ARG A 188 1.00 -27.30 10.51
CA ARG A 188 1.04 -27.74 11.91
C ARG A 188 2.31 -27.29 12.65
N GLU A 189 3.47 -27.31 12.01
CA GLU A 189 4.75 -27.13 12.69
C GLU A 189 5.25 -25.68 12.72
N ASN A 190 5.17 -24.95 11.58
CA ASN A 190 5.72 -23.60 11.45
C ASN A 190 4.73 -22.64 10.78
N ARG A 191 3.73 -22.17 11.54
CA ARG A 191 2.65 -21.32 11.04
C ARG A 191 3.12 -20.03 10.37
N VAL A 192 4.19 -19.41 10.92
CA VAL A 192 4.75 -18.16 10.35
C VAL A 192 5.47 -18.43 9.03
N LEU A 193 6.30 -19.49 8.97
CA LEU A 193 6.96 -19.90 7.72
C LEU A 193 5.93 -20.30 6.68
N GLY A 194 4.86 -20.99 7.09
CA GLY A 194 3.73 -21.33 6.22
C GLY A 194 3.04 -20.10 5.65
N ALA A 195 2.84 -19.05 6.44
CA ALA A 195 2.25 -17.80 5.95
C ALA A 195 3.17 -17.07 4.95
N VAL A 196 4.48 -17.04 5.20
CA VAL A 196 5.46 -16.45 4.28
C VAL A 196 5.52 -17.24 2.97
N ALA A 197 5.61 -18.56 3.05
CA ALA A 197 5.62 -19.43 1.86
C ALA A 197 4.32 -19.29 1.05
N ALA A 198 3.17 -19.24 1.73
CA ALA A 198 1.87 -19.01 1.09
C ALA A 198 1.80 -17.63 0.42
N TYR A 199 2.36 -16.59 1.05
CA TYR A 199 2.41 -15.25 0.45
C TYR A 199 3.24 -15.23 -0.84
N ILE A 200 4.42 -15.86 -0.82
CA ILE A 200 5.28 -15.97 -2.01
C ILE A 200 4.57 -16.76 -3.11
N ALA A 201 3.99 -17.91 -2.78
CA ALA A 201 3.28 -18.76 -3.75
C ALA A 201 2.07 -18.05 -4.36
N LEU A 202 1.23 -17.40 -3.53
CA LEU A 202 0.08 -16.64 -4.00
C LEU A 202 0.50 -15.44 -4.85
N SER A 203 1.50 -14.68 -4.40
CA SER A 203 2.02 -13.53 -5.15
C SER A 203 2.56 -13.98 -6.51
N PHE A 204 3.32 -15.07 -6.56
CA PHE A 204 3.85 -15.61 -7.81
C PHE A 204 2.72 -16.08 -8.74
N GLY A 205 1.75 -16.84 -8.23
CA GLY A 205 0.61 -17.32 -9.01
C GLY A 205 -0.24 -16.19 -9.57
N ILE A 206 -0.54 -15.18 -8.77
CA ILE A 206 -1.31 -14.00 -9.18
C ILE A 206 -0.53 -13.16 -10.20
N ASN A 207 0.78 -12.93 -9.98
CA ASN A 207 1.60 -12.19 -10.94
C ASN A 207 1.70 -12.92 -12.29
N MET A 208 1.81 -14.25 -12.30
CA MET A 208 1.77 -15.05 -13.52
C MET A 208 0.43 -14.92 -14.24
N ALA A 209 -0.70 -15.03 -13.52
CA ALA A 209 -2.03 -14.85 -14.08
C ALA A 209 -2.21 -13.44 -14.67
N PHE A 210 -1.76 -12.40 -13.96
CA PHE A 210 -1.76 -11.02 -14.46
C PHE A 210 -0.84 -10.84 -15.67
N GLY A 211 0.33 -11.47 -15.69
CA GLY A 211 1.22 -11.45 -16.84
C GLY A 211 0.55 -11.98 -18.10
N VAL A 212 -0.10 -13.15 -18.00
CA VAL A 212 -0.86 -13.74 -19.12
C VAL A 212 -2.02 -12.82 -19.54
N ALA A 213 -2.83 -12.36 -18.58
CA ALA A 213 -3.97 -11.48 -18.87
C ALA A 213 -3.51 -10.17 -19.53
N ASN A 214 -2.43 -9.55 -19.04
CA ASN A 214 -1.87 -8.34 -19.60
C ASN A 214 -1.32 -8.54 -21.02
N THR A 215 -0.73 -9.69 -21.32
CA THR A 215 -0.29 -10.00 -22.68
C THR A 215 -1.49 -10.06 -23.63
N VAL A 216 -2.58 -10.71 -23.24
CA VAL A 216 -3.80 -10.77 -24.05
C VAL A 216 -4.40 -9.38 -24.27
N VAL A 217 -4.55 -8.59 -23.17
CA VAL A 217 -5.06 -7.22 -23.26
C VAL A 217 -4.15 -6.35 -24.10
N GLY A 218 -2.82 -6.51 -23.97
CA GLY A 218 -1.82 -5.80 -24.76
C GLY A 218 -1.94 -6.06 -26.27
N VAL A 219 -2.18 -7.32 -26.68
CA VAL A 219 -2.42 -7.64 -28.09
C VAL A 219 -3.71 -7.01 -28.61
N VAL A 220 -4.78 -7.05 -27.81
CA VAL A 220 -6.06 -6.40 -28.16
C VAL A 220 -5.92 -4.89 -28.27
N SER A 221 -5.24 -4.27 -27.30
CA SER A 221 -5.04 -2.80 -27.30
C SER A 221 -4.13 -2.33 -28.43
N ALA A 222 -3.14 -3.14 -28.83
CA ALA A 222 -2.30 -2.83 -29.99
C ALA A 222 -3.13 -2.75 -31.28
N GLY A 223 -4.10 -3.65 -31.49
CA GLY A 223 -5.04 -3.56 -32.61
C GLY A 223 -5.95 -2.33 -32.56
N LEU A 224 -6.24 -1.82 -31.36
CA LEU A 224 -7.04 -0.60 -31.18
C LEU A 224 -6.22 0.68 -31.36
N SER A 225 -4.91 0.65 -31.12
CA SER A 225 -4.03 1.81 -31.26
C SER A 225 -3.94 2.33 -32.69
N ASP A 226 -4.19 1.46 -33.69
CA ASP A 226 -4.26 1.85 -35.11
C ASP A 226 -5.46 2.76 -35.40
N PHE A 227 -6.53 2.68 -34.59
CA PHE A 227 -7.73 3.52 -34.70
C PHE A 227 -7.68 4.75 -33.79
N SER A 228 -7.30 4.56 -32.52
CA SER A 228 -7.16 5.66 -31.54
C SER A 228 -6.24 5.25 -30.38
N PRO A 229 -5.08 5.93 -30.22
CA PRO A 229 -4.14 5.62 -29.13
C PRO A 229 -4.73 5.88 -27.73
N GLU A 230 -5.65 6.83 -27.63
CA GLU A 230 -6.32 7.15 -26.36
C GLU A 230 -7.24 6.00 -25.90
N LEU A 231 -7.98 5.39 -26.84
CA LEU A 231 -8.86 4.26 -26.52
C LEU A 231 -8.06 3.05 -26.06
N SER A 232 -6.89 2.80 -26.63
CA SER A 232 -6.02 1.68 -26.22
C SER A 232 -5.54 1.83 -24.77
N MET A 233 -5.24 3.05 -24.31
CA MET A 233 -4.86 3.32 -22.93
C MET A 233 -6.03 3.12 -21.96
N VAL A 234 -7.22 3.59 -22.29
CA VAL A 234 -8.43 3.37 -21.46
C VAL A 234 -8.69 1.87 -21.29
N VAL A 235 -8.61 1.10 -22.38
CA VAL A 235 -8.81 -0.36 -22.32
C VAL A 235 -7.75 -1.07 -21.45
N LEU A 236 -6.49 -0.65 -21.55
CA LEU A 236 -5.40 -1.20 -20.74
C LEU A 236 -5.62 -0.95 -19.24
N ILE A 237 -5.91 0.29 -18.86
CA ILE A 237 -6.09 0.64 -17.45
C ILE A 237 -7.39 0.07 -16.90
N GLY A 238 -8.48 0.12 -17.68
CA GLY A 238 -9.76 -0.49 -17.30
C GLY A 238 -9.65 -1.99 -17.06
N ALA A 239 -8.90 -2.71 -17.91
CA ALA A 239 -8.61 -4.12 -17.70
C ALA A 239 -7.84 -4.37 -16.39
N GLN A 240 -6.88 -3.51 -16.03
CA GLN A 240 -6.17 -3.60 -14.75
C GLN A 240 -7.13 -3.45 -13.56
N VAL A 241 -8.03 -2.48 -13.62
CA VAL A 241 -9.04 -2.27 -12.57
C VAL A 241 -9.88 -3.52 -12.39
N VAL A 242 -10.36 -4.13 -13.47
CA VAL A 242 -11.17 -5.37 -13.42
C VAL A 242 -10.37 -6.54 -12.84
N LEU A 243 -9.13 -6.74 -13.26
CA LEU A 243 -8.27 -7.83 -12.78
C LEU A 243 -7.98 -7.70 -11.27
N ILE A 244 -7.64 -6.49 -10.81
CA ILE A 244 -7.37 -6.24 -9.39
C ILE A 244 -8.66 -6.37 -8.56
N ALA A 245 -9.80 -5.91 -9.08
CA ALA A 245 -11.09 -6.10 -8.43
C ALA A 245 -11.44 -7.59 -8.27
N ALA A 246 -11.23 -8.39 -9.32
CA ALA A 246 -11.42 -9.84 -9.26
C ALA A 246 -10.51 -10.51 -8.23
N GLN A 247 -9.24 -10.10 -8.14
CA GLN A 247 -8.31 -10.53 -7.09
C GLN A 247 -8.82 -10.17 -5.69
N CYS A 248 -9.28 -8.94 -5.48
CA CYS A 248 -9.83 -8.50 -4.19
C CYS A 248 -11.03 -9.35 -3.77
N VAL A 249 -11.97 -9.58 -4.68
CA VAL A 249 -13.14 -10.42 -4.42
C VAL A 249 -12.72 -11.85 -4.09
N GLY A 250 -11.83 -12.45 -4.89
CA GLY A 250 -11.32 -13.80 -4.67
C GLY A 250 -10.64 -13.96 -3.31
N CYS A 251 -9.73 -13.07 -2.96
CA CYS A 251 -9.03 -13.09 -1.66
C CYS A 251 -10.00 -12.85 -0.49
N PHE A 252 -10.98 -11.94 -0.64
CA PHE A 252 -11.98 -11.67 0.39
C PHE A 252 -12.87 -12.89 0.64
N LEU A 253 -13.38 -13.52 -0.40
CA LEU A 253 -14.21 -14.73 -0.30
C LEU A 253 -13.41 -15.88 0.33
N PHE A 254 -12.15 -16.03 -0.03
CA PHE A 254 -11.26 -17.02 0.55
C PHE A 254 -11.04 -16.77 2.05
N CYS A 255 -10.73 -15.54 2.45
CA CYS A 255 -10.58 -15.18 3.87
C CYS A 255 -11.87 -15.43 4.66
N ARG A 256 -13.03 -15.04 4.11
CA ARG A 256 -14.35 -15.29 4.72
C ARG A 256 -14.62 -16.79 4.89
N TRP A 257 -14.35 -17.59 3.86
CA TRP A 257 -14.53 -19.04 3.91
C TRP A 257 -13.60 -19.70 4.94
N SER A 258 -12.35 -19.27 5.00
CA SER A 258 -11.36 -19.77 5.96
C SER A 258 -11.81 -19.48 7.41
N LEU A 259 -12.32 -18.27 7.68
CA LEU A 259 -12.81 -17.87 9.01
C LEU A 259 -14.09 -18.60 9.43
N SER A 260 -14.97 -18.96 8.46
CA SER A 260 -16.26 -19.59 8.76
C SER A 260 -16.19 -21.11 8.99
N LYS A 261 -15.23 -21.81 8.35
CA LYS A 261 -15.24 -23.28 8.30
C LYS A 261 -14.08 -23.98 9.01
N LYS A 262 -12.97 -23.31 9.33
CA LYS A 262 -11.75 -23.98 9.83
C LYS A 262 -10.97 -23.12 10.84
N LEU A 263 -11.60 -22.75 11.94
CA LEU A 263 -10.86 -22.23 13.08
C LEU A 263 -10.47 -23.39 13.99
N GLU A 264 -9.33 -24.00 13.72
CA GLU A 264 -8.58 -24.72 14.75
C GLU A 264 -7.79 -23.64 15.51
N LEU A 265 -8.38 -23.14 16.59
CA LEU A 265 -7.69 -22.30 17.56
C LEU A 265 -6.60 -23.14 18.24
N ALA A 266 -5.39 -22.63 18.27
CA ALA A 266 -4.26 -23.24 18.94
C ALA A 266 -4.28 -22.94 20.44
#